data_814fd3ed4d0861e6fdb1edd8b1518074
#
_entry.id   814fd3ed4d0861e6fdb1edd8b1518074
#
_cell.length_a   1.000
_cell.length_b   1.000
_cell.length_c   1.000
_cell.angle_alpha   90.00
_cell.angle_beta   90.00
_cell.angle_gamma   90.00
#
_symmetry.space_group_name_H-M   'P 1'
#
loop_
_entity.id
_entity.type
_entity.pdbx_description
1 polymer ?
#
loop_
_entity_poly.entity_id
_entity_poly.type
_entity_poly.pdbx_seq_one_letter_code
_entity_poly.pdbx_strand_id
1 'polypeptide(L)' 'MPTRSHPESARIIREARQAAGLTQLELAEKLGVTIGTIGYYERGAGMPKTDNL' A
#
# COMPACT_ATOMS: atom_id res chain seq x y z
N MET A 1 -21.87 4.36 -2.06
CA MET A 1 -21.23 4.72 -2.76
C MET A 1 -19.97 4.26 -2.81
N PRO A 2 -19.70 3.50 -3.49
CA PRO A 2 -18.46 2.97 -3.53
C PRO A 2 -17.50 3.98 -3.94
N THR A 3 -16.39 3.91 -3.40
CA THR A 3 -15.43 4.82 -3.75
C THR A 3 -14.30 4.07 -4.27
N ARG A 4 -13.58 4.67 -5.16
CA ARG A 4 -12.46 4.09 -5.69
C ARG A 4 -11.27 4.41 -4.91
N SER A 5 -11.29 5.30 -3.95
CA SER A 5 -10.12 5.60 -3.17
C SER A 5 -10.19 4.89 -1.85
N HIS A 6 -9.04 4.63 -1.26
CA HIS A 6 -8.94 3.93 0.00
C HIS A 6 -8.01 4.71 0.92
N PRO A 7 -8.42 5.92 1.32
CA PRO A 7 -7.50 6.80 2.05
C PRO A 7 -7.09 6.23 3.40
N GLU A 8 -7.98 5.50 4.04
CA GLU A 8 -7.63 4.95 5.31
C GLU A 8 -6.63 3.83 5.18
N SER A 9 -6.82 2.96 4.20
CA SER A 9 -5.87 1.90 3.93
C SER A 9 -4.52 2.47 3.52
N ALA A 10 -4.54 3.51 2.72
CA ALA A 10 -3.31 4.15 2.28
C ALA A 10 -2.53 4.69 3.46
N ARG A 11 -3.22 5.32 4.40
CA ARG A 11 -2.56 5.86 5.56
C ARG A 11 -1.99 4.76 6.43
N ILE A 12 -2.74 3.69 6.62
CA ILE A 12 -2.28 2.59 7.45
C ILE A 12 -1.03 1.96 6.86
N ILE A 13 -1.02 1.76 5.56
CA ILE A 13 0.13 1.16 4.91
C ILE A 13 1.34 2.05 5.05
N ARG A 14 1.17 3.35 4.83
CA ARG A 14 2.29 4.28 4.92
C ARG A 14 2.80 4.36 6.35
N GLU A 15 1.90 4.45 7.31
CA GLU A 15 2.32 4.57 8.70
C GLU A 15 2.99 3.29 9.18
N ALA A 16 2.49 2.14 8.78
CA ALA A 16 3.11 0.89 9.14
C ALA A 16 4.51 0.79 8.54
N ARG A 17 4.64 1.23 7.28
CA ARG A 17 5.94 1.22 6.63
C ARG A 17 6.92 2.11 7.36
N GLN A 18 6.47 3.32 7.69
CA GLN A 18 7.35 4.27 8.35
C GLN A 18 7.69 3.83 9.77
N ALA A 19 6.74 3.23 10.45
CA ALA A 19 7.00 2.71 11.80
C ALA A 19 8.02 1.60 11.77
N ALA A 20 8.08 0.85 10.69
CA ALA A 20 9.07 -0.21 10.53
C ALA A 20 10.40 0.32 10.01
N GLY A 21 10.48 1.60 9.69
CA GLY A 21 11.71 2.19 9.18
C GLY A 21 12.04 1.79 7.77
N LEU A 22 11.02 1.51 6.95
CA LEU A 22 11.25 1.01 5.60
C LEU A 22 10.97 2.09 4.57
N THR A 23 11.76 2.07 3.51
CA THR A 23 11.42 2.87 2.33
C THR A 23 10.36 2.13 1.54
N GLN A 24 9.78 2.82 0.56
CA GLN A 24 8.81 2.17 -0.32
C GLN A 24 9.44 1.00 -1.05
N LEU A 25 10.68 1.17 -1.49
CA LEU A 25 11.36 0.09 -2.19
C LEU A 25 11.58 -1.10 -1.28
N GLU A 26 11.98 -0.84 -0.04
CA GLU A 26 12.21 -1.93 0.90
C GLU A 26 10.92 -2.69 1.19
N LEU A 27 9.81 -1.95 1.34
CA LEU A 27 8.54 -2.61 1.56
C LEU A 27 8.14 -3.43 0.34
N ALA A 28 8.34 -2.87 -0.85
CA ALA A 28 8.01 -3.59 -2.08
C ALA A 28 8.78 -4.90 -2.15
N GLU A 29 10.05 -4.86 -1.79
CA GLU A 29 10.86 -6.06 -1.83
C GLU A 29 10.36 -7.09 -0.82
N LYS A 30 9.97 -6.63 0.35
CA LYS A 30 9.48 -7.56 1.35
C LYS A 30 8.17 -8.21 0.92
N LEU A 31 7.33 -7.47 0.21
CA LEU A 31 6.05 -8.00 -0.21
C LEU A 31 6.11 -8.71 -1.56
N GLY A 32 7.24 -8.61 -2.24
CA GLY A 32 7.37 -9.25 -3.54
C GLY A 32 6.61 -8.52 -4.64
N VAL A 33 6.48 -7.20 -4.52
CA VAL A 33 5.79 -6.39 -5.52
C VAL A 33 6.72 -5.30 -5.98
N THR A 34 6.29 -4.50 -6.95
CA THR A 34 7.11 -3.40 -7.43
C THR A 34 6.89 -2.17 -6.56
N ILE A 35 7.85 -1.25 -6.64
CA ILE A 35 7.72 -0.02 -5.88
C ILE A 35 6.52 0.78 -6.38
N GLY A 36 6.19 0.69 -7.65
CA GLY A 36 5.02 1.36 -8.17
C GLY A 36 3.74 0.86 -7.54
N THR A 37 3.71 -0.42 -7.19
CA THR A 37 2.56 -0.98 -6.51
C THR A 37 2.41 -0.37 -5.12
N ILE A 38 3.52 -0.18 -4.41
CA ILE A 38 3.46 0.44 -3.10
C ILE A 38 2.97 1.88 -3.22
N GLY A 39 3.47 2.62 -4.20
CA GLY A 39 3.00 3.98 -4.41
C GLY A 39 1.52 4.02 -4.72
N TYR A 40 1.05 3.06 -5.50
CA TYR A 40 -0.35 2.96 -5.83
C TYR A 40 -1.20 2.77 -4.56
N TYR A 41 -0.78 1.88 -3.68
CA TYR A 41 -1.49 1.66 -2.43
C TYR A 41 -1.46 2.91 -1.55
N GLU A 42 -0.31 3.55 -1.45
CA GLU A 42 -0.16 4.68 -0.54
C GLU A 42 -0.86 5.93 -1.04
N ARG A 43 -1.23 5.97 -2.32
CA ARG A 43 -2.03 7.07 -2.82
C ARG A 43 -3.51 6.83 -2.61
N GLY A 44 -3.88 5.66 -2.11
CA GLY A 44 -5.28 5.33 -1.94
C GLY A 44 -5.96 4.95 -3.24
N ALA A 45 -5.17 4.64 -4.28
CA ALA A 45 -5.74 4.29 -5.57
C ALA A 45 -6.23 2.85 -5.59
N GLY A 46 -5.78 2.04 -4.66
CA GLY A 46 -6.22 0.67 -4.60
C GLY A 46 -5.81 0.04 -3.29
N MET A 47 -6.12 -1.22 -3.12
CA MET A 47 -5.75 -1.96 -1.94
C MET A 47 -5.00 -3.21 -2.36
N PRO A 48 -4.21 -3.77 -1.46
CA PRO A 48 -3.59 -5.04 -1.76
C PRO A 48 -4.67 -6.08 -2.07
N LYS A 49 -4.45 -6.89 -3.13
CA LYS A 49 -5.39 -7.87 -3.46
C LYS A 49 -5.32 -8.94 -2.50
N THR A 50 -6.30 -9.24 -1.92
CA THR A 50 -6.33 -10.37 -1.08
C THR A 50 -7.30 -11.35 -1.62
N ASP A 51 -7.91 -11.24 -2.28
CA ASP A 51 -8.65 -11.98 -2.77
C ASP A 51 -9.22 -12.25 -3.59
N ASN A 52 -9.59 -12.27 -3.51
CA ASN A 52 -10.13 -12.27 -3.99
C ASN A 52 -10.96 -12.60 -4.11
N LEU A 53 -11.19 -12.56 -3.69
CA LEU A 53 -12.03 -12.77 -3.68
C LEU A 53 -12.57 -13.03 -4.24
#